data_a08f74974c341180e8788717e60c7bca
#
_entry.id   a08f74974c341180e8788717e60c7bca
#
_cell.length_a   1.000
_cell.length_b   1.000
_cell.length_c   1.000
_cell.angle_alpha   90.00
_cell.angle_beta   90.00
_cell.angle_gamma   90.00
#
_symmetry.space_group_name_H-M   'P 1'
#
loop_
_entity.id
_entity.type
_entity.pdbx_description
1 polymer ?
#
loop_
_entity_poly.entity_id
_entity_poly.type
_entity_poly.pdbx_seq_one_letter_code
_entity_poly.pdbx_strand_id
1 'polypeptide(L)'
;MNLTRIHLTKFLLFVLLFYIHSTSIVAQGFNAIESKEGIEITENGRKVLFYQVKPKSLNGKYERAGYVHPLYDLNGNILTEDFPADHPYHHGIFWAWHQIKLRGHVVADGWVADSISWNVTALNLKKDSGRISLFSEVSWNIKTGAGKSTPLIREETVITVCSENKKQRIIDFDIVLYPLFDSISIGGSDDVKGYGGFCMRLRLPADIEFVSNDTLVTPSETAIRAGKSMDFRASFDGPSLPKSGVTLITMPIEKDPQQSWILRKETSMQNIVYPGRTPVPLSRRGLRMKYQLVLHPID
;
A
#
# COMPACT_ATOMS: atom_id res chain seq x y z
N MET A 1 -8.18 -87.64 44.00
CA MET A 1 -7.88 -86.37 44.63
C MET A 1 -6.99 -85.61 43.70
N ASN A 2 -7.52 -84.84 42.79
CA ASN A 2 -6.77 -84.13 41.77
C ASN A 2 -6.98 -82.60 41.88
N LEU A 3 -5.91 -81.89 42.17
CA LEU A 3 -5.88 -80.43 42.17
C LEU A 3 -5.74 -79.87 40.76
N THR A 4 -6.74 -79.11 40.28
CA THR A 4 -6.71 -78.46 39.02
C THR A 4 -6.04 -77.12 39.18
N ARG A 5 -4.96 -76.87 38.45
CA ARG A 5 -4.25 -75.56 38.34
C ARG A 5 -5.03 -74.64 37.40
N ILE A 6 -5.40 -73.46 37.91
CA ILE A 6 -5.97 -72.38 37.12
C ILE A 6 -4.81 -71.54 36.56
N HIS A 7 -4.63 -71.52 35.25
CA HIS A 7 -3.75 -70.59 34.55
C HIS A 7 -4.41 -69.24 34.36
N LEU A 8 -3.86 -68.20 35.03
CA LEU A 8 -4.28 -66.83 34.86
C LEU A 8 -3.52 -66.24 33.67
N THR A 9 -4.21 -66.11 32.51
CA THR A 9 -3.65 -65.46 31.31
C THR A 9 -3.75 -63.94 31.48
N LYS A 10 -2.60 -63.28 31.63
CA LYS A 10 -2.54 -61.81 31.63
C LYS A 10 -2.78 -61.27 30.22
N PHE A 11 -3.91 -60.62 30.01
CA PHE A 11 -4.23 -59.92 28.79
C PHE A 11 -3.56 -58.53 28.87
N LEU A 12 -2.46 -58.38 28.11
CA LEU A 12 -1.74 -57.08 28.01
C LEU A 12 -2.47 -56.23 26.95
N LEU A 13 -3.22 -55.25 27.42
CA LEU A 13 -3.90 -54.28 26.56
C LEU A 13 -2.87 -53.22 26.10
N PHE A 14 -2.40 -53.32 24.84
CA PHE A 14 -1.53 -52.33 24.23
C PHE A 14 -2.38 -51.19 23.73
N VAL A 15 -2.47 -50.09 24.52
CA VAL A 15 -3.10 -48.85 24.07
C VAL A 15 -2.13 -48.09 23.18
N LEU A 16 -2.30 -48.21 21.87
CA LEU A 16 -1.58 -47.42 20.88
C LEU A 16 -2.13 -45.99 20.89
N LEU A 17 -1.50 -45.09 21.59
CA LEU A 17 -1.78 -43.66 21.49
C LEU A 17 -1.31 -43.14 20.12
N PHE A 18 -2.21 -43.04 19.17
CA PHE A 18 -2.00 -42.25 17.95
C PHE A 18 -1.96 -40.78 18.32
N TYR A 19 -0.78 -40.22 18.45
CA TYR A 19 -0.56 -38.77 18.45
C TYR A 19 -0.88 -38.27 17.03
N ILE A 20 -2.11 -37.80 16.80
CA ILE A 20 -2.45 -37.07 15.59
C ILE A 20 -1.74 -35.74 15.69
N HIS A 21 -0.53 -35.64 15.13
CA HIS A 21 0.06 -34.36 14.85
C HIS A 21 -0.81 -33.67 13.79
N SER A 22 -1.64 -32.73 14.22
CA SER A 22 -2.31 -31.81 13.33
C SER A 22 -1.25 -30.93 12.70
N THR A 23 -0.61 -31.38 11.64
CA THR A 23 0.17 -30.50 10.77
C THR A 23 -0.85 -29.59 10.09
N SER A 24 -0.91 -28.35 10.55
CA SER A 24 -1.62 -27.30 9.82
C SER A 24 -1.03 -27.23 8.43
N ILE A 25 -1.74 -27.75 7.43
CA ILE A 25 -1.36 -27.58 6.02
C ILE A 25 -1.54 -26.11 5.75
N VAL A 26 -0.45 -25.34 5.83
CA VAL A 26 -0.44 -23.96 5.35
C VAL A 26 -0.70 -24.04 3.86
N ALA A 27 -1.80 -23.42 3.41
CA ALA A 27 -2.14 -23.39 2.00
C ALA A 27 -0.96 -22.74 1.24
N GLN A 28 -0.29 -23.52 0.37
CA GLN A 28 0.79 -23.01 -0.45
C GLN A 28 0.26 -21.98 -1.44
N GLY A 29 0.95 -20.86 -1.55
CA GLY A 29 0.64 -19.77 -2.47
C GLY A 29 -0.15 -18.64 -1.83
N PHE A 30 -0.72 -17.81 -2.70
CA PHE A 30 -1.49 -16.64 -2.25
C PHE A 30 -2.86 -17.02 -1.69
N ASN A 31 -3.28 -16.23 -0.68
CA ASN A 31 -4.65 -16.21 -0.20
C ASN A 31 -5.09 -14.74 -0.02
N ALA A 32 -6.38 -14.48 -0.21
CA ALA A 32 -7.01 -13.19 0.07
C ALA A 32 -8.15 -13.43 1.07
N ILE A 33 -8.13 -12.66 2.15
CA ILE A 33 -9.15 -12.71 3.20
C ILE A 33 -9.95 -11.42 3.13
N GLU A 34 -11.19 -11.55 2.73
CA GLU A 34 -12.14 -10.44 2.69
C GLU A 34 -12.75 -10.21 4.07
N SER A 35 -12.84 -8.95 4.45
CA SER A 35 -13.49 -8.48 5.68
C SER A 35 -14.37 -7.27 5.38
N LYS A 36 -15.10 -6.79 6.39
CA LYS A 36 -15.88 -5.54 6.28
C LYS A 36 -14.99 -4.31 6.09
N GLU A 37 -13.74 -4.38 6.53
CA GLU A 37 -12.81 -3.25 6.49
C GLU A 37 -11.99 -3.26 5.18
N GLY A 38 -11.70 -4.43 4.61
CA GLY A 38 -10.89 -4.53 3.40
C GLY A 38 -10.39 -5.93 3.10
N ILE A 39 -9.33 -6.02 2.31
CA ILE A 39 -8.76 -7.24 1.79
C ILE A 39 -7.35 -7.44 2.35
N GLU A 40 -7.12 -8.51 3.11
CA GLU A 40 -5.78 -8.95 3.50
C GLU A 40 -5.24 -9.93 2.45
N ILE A 41 -4.09 -9.64 1.87
CA ILE A 41 -3.35 -10.55 0.98
C ILE A 41 -2.23 -11.20 1.78
N THR A 42 -2.18 -12.54 1.72
CA THR A 42 -1.13 -13.35 2.34
C THR A 42 -0.49 -14.27 1.30
N GLU A 43 0.77 -14.64 1.53
CA GLU A 43 1.47 -15.68 0.78
C GLU A 43 2.06 -16.72 1.74
N ASN A 44 1.74 -18.00 1.54
CA ASN A 44 2.18 -19.11 2.43
C ASN A 44 1.89 -18.83 3.91
N GLY A 45 0.75 -18.20 4.21
CA GLY A 45 0.33 -17.80 5.56
C GLY A 45 1.02 -16.54 6.11
N ARG A 46 1.99 -15.95 5.41
CA ARG A 46 2.62 -14.69 5.79
C ARG A 46 1.86 -13.50 5.20
N LYS A 47 1.63 -12.48 6.00
CA LYS A 47 0.97 -11.25 5.57
C LYS A 47 1.84 -10.49 4.57
N VAL A 48 1.22 -9.93 3.54
CA VAL A 48 1.86 -9.13 2.51
C VAL A 48 1.37 -7.69 2.58
N LEU A 49 0.07 -7.49 2.45
CA LEU A 49 -0.55 -6.18 2.53
C LEU A 49 -2.02 -6.28 2.93
N PHE A 50 -2.55 -5.15 3.39
CA PHE A 50 -3.97 -4.97 3.54
C PHE A 50 -4.43 -3.77 2.70
N TYR A 51 -5.44 -3.97 1.88
CA TYR A 51 -6.09 -2.92 1.09
C TYR A 51 -7.34 -2.43 1.81
N GLN A 52 -7.36 -1.17 2.19
CA GLN A 52 -8.46 -0.55 2.92
C GLN A 52 -9.63 -0.23 1.99
N VAL A 53 -10.74 -0.94 2.16
CA VAL A 53 -11.97 -0.80 1.33
C VAL A 53 -12.97 0.14 1.97
N LYS A 54 -13.27 -0.08 3.24
CA LYS A 54 -14.19 0.78 3.99
C LYS A 54 -13.49 2.09 4.35
N PRO A 55 -14.14 3.24 4.18
CA PRO A 55 -13.57 4.49 4.64
C PRO A 55 -13.21 4.44 6.12
N LYS A 56 -11.97 4.77 6.44
CA LYS A 56 -11.41 4.82 7.78
C LYS A 56 -11.07 6.26 8.13
N SER A 57 -11.38 6.69 9.35
CA SER A 57 -11.15 8.05 9.84
C SER A 57 -10.52 8.05 11.23
N LEU A 58 -9.83 9.12 11.57
CA LEU A 58 -9.38 9.41 12.93
C LEU A 58 -10.39 10.37 13.59
N ASN A 59 -11.25 9.85 14.47
CA ASN A 59 -12.29 10.64 15.14
C ASN A 59 -13.16 11.45 14.16
N GLY A 60 -13.55 10.85 13.03
CA GLY A 60 -14.37 11.48 12.00
C GLY A 60 -13.64 12.47 11.08
N LYS A 61 -12.30 12.58 11.21
CA LYS A 61 -11.46 13.43 10.34
C LYS A 61 -10.57 12.56 9.45
N TYR A 62 -10.08 13.16 8.36
CA TYR A 62 -9.11 12.54 7.45
C TYR A 62 -9.58 11.21 6.87
N GLU A 63 -10.89 11.11 6.61
CA GLU A 63 -11.52 9.89 6.13
C GLU A 63 -10.99 9.49 4.75
N ARG A 64 -10.55 8.23 4.61
CA ARG A 64 -10.05 7.70 3.35
C ARG A 64 -10.34 6.21 3.17
N ALA A 65 -10.57 5.81 1.93
CA ALA A 65 -10.58 4.43 1.44
C ALA A 65 -9.67 4.31 0.21
N GLY A 66 -9.46 3.12 -0.30
CA GLY A 66 -8.68 2.90 -1.53
C GLY A 66 -7.18 3.12 -1.31
N TYR A 67 -6.60 2.56 -0.24
CA TYR A 67 -5.16 2.65 0.05
C TYR A 67 -4.62 1.36 0.68
N VAL A 68 -3.31 1.22 0.75
CA VAL A 68 -2.65 0.04 1.34
C VAL A 68 -2.07 0.38 2.70
N HIS A 69 -2.57 -0.27 3.76
CA HIS A 69 -1.96 -0.27 5.09
C HIS A 69 -2.56 -1.37 5.97
N PRO A 70 -1.73 -2.20 6.62
CA PRO A 70 -0.27 -2.27 6.56
C PRO A 70 0.28 -2.82 5.24
N LEU A 71 1.53 -2.43 4.92
CA LEU A 71 2.43 -3.16 4.04
C LEU A 71 3.46 -3.87 4.92
N TYR A 72 3.75 -5.14 4.61
CA TYR A 72 4.70 -5.94 5.38
C TYR A 72 5.96 -6.23 4.56
N ASP A 73 7.13 -6.25 5.24
CA ASP A 73 8.36 -6.74 4.65
C ASP A 73 8.38 -8.27 4.51
N LEU A 74 9.50 -8.84 4.06
CA LEU A 74 9.64 -10.28 3.88
C LEU A 74 9.70 -11.07 5.21
N ASN A 75 9.95 -10.39 6.32
CA ASN A 75 9.99 -10.97 7.66
C ASN A 75 8.65 -10.86 8.40
N GLY A 76 7.68 -10.12 7.83
CA GLY A 76 6.36 -9.88 8.41
C GLY A 76 6.26 -8.61 9.24
N ASN A 77 7.23 -7.71 9.13
CA ASN A 77 7.26 -6.46 9.85
C ASN A 77 6.48 -5.37 9.12
N ILE A 78 5.82 -4.49 9.86
CA ILE A 78 5.04 -3.42 9.26
C ILE A 78 5.97 -2.29 8.82
N LEU A 79 5.96 -2.00 7.52
CA LEU A 79 6.76 -0.95 6.89
C LEU A 79 6.09 0.43 6.90
N THR A 80 4.76 0.48 6.97
CA THR A 80 3.98 1.71 6.79
C THR A 80 3.31 2.19 8.08
N GLU A 81 2.86 3.44 8.10
CA GLU A 81 2.05 4.03 9.17
C GLU A 81 0.71 4.52 8.62
N ASP A 82 -0.28 4.64 9.51
CA ASP A 82 -1.63 5.15 9.21
C ASP A 82 -2.05 6.09 10.32
N PHE A 83 -2.51 7.28 9.97
CA PHE A 83 -2.83 8.36 10.90
C PHE A 83 -1.68 8.69 11.87
N PRO A 84 -0.45 8.90 11.40
CA PRO A 84 0.68 9.22 12.27
C PRO A 84 0.45 10.56 12.99
N ALA A 85 0.99 10.68 14.19
CA ALA A 85 0.74 11.85 15.06
C ALA A 85 1.21 13.18 14.44
N ASP A 86 2.28 13.16 13.65
CA ASP A 86 2.84 14.34 12.99
C ASP A 86 2.00 14.83 11.80
N HIS A 87 1.37 13.91 11.04
CA HIS A 87 0.54 14.21 9.88
C HIS A 87 -0.64 13.22 9.81
N PRO A 88 -1.70 13.44 10.60
CA PRO A 88 -2.78 12.46 10.75
C PRO A 88 -3.63 12.24 9.49
N TYR A 89 -3.39 12.97 8.43
CA TYR A 89 -3.98 12.77 7.10
C TYR A 89 -3.11 11.91 6.16
N HIS A 90 -1.95 11.39 6.61
CA HIS A 90 -1.18 10.43 5.85
C HIS A 90 -1.64 9.00 6.12
N HIS A 91 -1.63 8.20 5.06
CA HIS A 91 -2.01 6.78 5.08
C HIS A 91 -0.91 5.95 4.41
N GLY A 92 -0.74 4.71 4.76
CA GLY A 92 0.32 3.83 4.26
C GLY A 92 0.82 4.11 2.84
N ILE A 93 0.27 3.46 1.82
CA ILE A 93 0.53 3.76 0.41
C ILE A 93 -0.75 4.31 -0.20
N PHE A 94 -0.69 5.54 -0.67
CA PHE A 94 -1.83 6.26 -1.23
C PHE A 94 -1.38 7.22 -2.33
N TRP A 95 -2.34 7.80 -3.04
CA TRP A 95 -2.10 8.86 -4.02
C TRP A 95 -3.10 9.97 -3.82
N ALA A 96 -2.62 11.21 -3.84
CA ALA A 96 -3.42 12.37 -3.51
C ALA A 96 -2.87 13.65 -4.13
N TRP A 97 -3.72 14.66 -4.21
CA TRP A 97 -3.40 15.98 -4.71
C TRP A 97 -4.06 17.05 -3.85
N HIS A 98 -3.33 18.12 -3.58
CA HIS A 98 -3.87 19.29 -2.89
C HIS A 98 -4.87 20.06 -3.74
N GLN A 99 -4.59 20.20 -5.04
CA GLN A 99 -5.44 20.95 -5.93
C GLN A 99 -6.28 19.99 -6.79
N ILE A 100 -7.53 19.77 -6.40
CA ILE A 100 -8.52 19.11 -7.24
C ILE A 100 -9.43 20.25 -7.77
N LYS A 101 -9.37 20.51 -9.08
CA LYS A 101 -10.05 21.64 -9.69
C LYS A 101 -11.14 21.19 -10.65
N LEU A 102 -12.24 21.92 -10.64
CA LEU A 102 -13.30 21.84 -11.64
C LEU A 102 -13.47 23.22 -12.26
N ARG A 103 -13.35 23.32 -13.59
CA ARG A 103 -13.43 24.58 -14.35
C ARG A 103 -12.51 25.68 -13.80
N GLY A 104 -11.30 25.30 -13.39
CA GLY A 104 -10.28 26.22 -12.86
C GLY A 104 -10.38 26.53 -11.37
N HIS A 105 -11.47 26.21 -10.69
CA HIS A 105 -11.66 26.46 -9.26
C HIS A 105 -11.28 25.23 -8.44
N VAL A 106 -10.55 25.42 -7.33
CA VAL A 106 -10.31 24.34 -6.36
C VAL A 106 -11.64 23.98 -5.72
N VAL A 107 -12.02 22.71 -5.82
CA VAL A 107 -13.27 22.16 -5.26
C VAL A 107 -13.02 21.19 -4.11
N ALA A 108 -11.81 20.69 -3.96
CA ALA A 108 -11.42 19.79 -2.89
C ALA A 108 -9.90 19.75 -2.73
N ASP A 109 -9.46 19.35 -1.53
CA ASP A 109 -8.08 19.00 -1.21
C ASP A 109 -8.02 17.51 -0.85
N GLY A 110 -7.53 16.70 -1.79
CA GLY A 110 -7.41 15.24 -1.59
C GLY A 110 -6.25 14.85 -0.68
N TRP A 111 -5.32 15.74 -0.40
CA TRP A 111 -4.18 15.47 0.46
C TRP A 111 -4.58 15.41 1.93
N VAL A 112 -5.32 16.41 2.38
CA VAL A 112 -5.82 16.50 3.77
C VAL A 112 -7.25 15.99 3.92
N ALA A 113 -7.82 15.40 2.88
CA ALA A 113 -9.19 14.87 2.84
C ALA A 113 -10.26 15.93 3.13
N ASP A 114 -10.04 17.17 2.63
CA ASP A 114 -11.03 18.24 2.75
C ASP A 114 -11.94 18.29 1.54
N SER A 115 -13.26 18.37 1.81
CA SER A 115 -14.32 18.47 0.82
C SER A 115 -14.38 17.31 -0.19
N ILE A 116 -13.78 16.16 0.14
CA ILE A 116 -13.75 14.95 -0.68
C ILE A 116 -14.00 13.70 0.16
N SER A 117 -14.46 12.63 -0.51
CA SER A 117 -14.54 11.28 0.04
C SER A 117 -14.22 10.23 -1.03
N TRP A 118 -13.77 9.06 -0.61
CA TRP A 118 -13.45 7.94 -1.47
C TRP A 118 -14.35 6.76 -1.13
N ASN A 119 -15.04 6.23 -2.13
CA ASN A 119 -15.88 5.05 -1.98
C ASN A 119 -15.40 3.97 -2.96
N VAL A 120 -14.99 2.83 -2.45
CA VAL A 120 -14.72 1.66 -3.28
C VAL A 120 -16.05 1.12 -3.78
N THR A 121 -16.26 1.15 -5.10
CA THR A 121 -17.52 0.78 -5.75
C THR A 121 -17.51 -0.60 -6.38
N ALA A 122 -16.30 -1.11 -6.71
CA ALA A 122 -16.12 -2.47 -7.20
C ALA A 122 -14.79 -3.06 -6.74
N LEU A 123 -14.78 -4.37 -6.55
CA LEU A 123 -13.59 -5.17 -6.22
C LEU A 123 -13.60 -6.45 -7.03
N ASN A 124 -12.44 -6.89 -7.47
CA ASN A 124 -12.25 -8.19 -8.08
C ASN A 124 -10.86 -8.73 -7.72
N LEU A 125 -10.79 -10.01 -7.41
CA LEU A 125 -9.56 -10.71 -7.11
C LEU A 125 -9.30 -11.77 -8.20
N LYS A 126 -8.10 -11.73 -8.77
CA LYS A 126 -7.65 -12.74 -9.72
C LYS A 126 -6.38 -13.39 -9.19
N LYS A 127 -6.41 -14.70 -9.02
CA LYS A 127 -5.28 -15.52 -8.62
C LYS A 127 -4.79 -16.34 -9.82
N ASP A 128 -3.54 -16.13 -10.18
CA ASP A 128 -2.83 -16.90 -11.19
C ASP A 128 -1.64 -17.64 -10.55
N SER A 129 -0.95 -18.49 -11.31
CA SER A 129 0.27 -19.13 -10.83
C SER A 129 1.33 -18.06 -10.51
N GLY A 130 1.78 -18.02 -9.24
CA GLY A 130 2.83 -17.11 -8.79
C GLY A 130 2.42 -15.63 -8.64
N ARG A 131 1.14 -15.27 -8.69
CA ARG A 131 0.68 -13.90 -8.43
C ARG A 131 -0.79 -13.83 -8.05
N ILE A 132 -1.13 -12.75 -7.35
CA ILE A 132 -2.50 -12.34 -7.08
C ILE A 132 -2.69 -10.89 -7.47
N SER A 133 -3.78 -10.58 -8.17
CA SER A 133 -4.13 -9.21 -8.56
C SER A 133 -5.45 -8.83 -7.92
N LEU A 134 -5.46 -7.66 -7.29
CA LEU A 134 -6.64 -7.00 -6.77
C LEU A 134 -6.98 -5.84 -7.71
N PHE A 135 -8.15 -5.88 -8.32
CA PHE A 135 -8.75 -4.76 -9.02
C PHE A 135 -9.71 -4.04 -8.07
N SER A 136 -9.66 -2.71 -8.05
CA SER A 136 -10.64 -1.86 -7.38
C SER A 136 -11.07 -0.71 -8.27
N GLU A 137 -12.36 -0.38 -8.22
CA GLU A 137 -12.88 0.89 -8.71
C GLU A 137 -13.21 1.76 -7.50
N VAL A 138 -12.76 3.03 -7.54
CA VAL A 138 -12.97 3.98 -6.45
C VAL A 138 -13.60 5.25 -7.01
N SER A 139 -14.72 5.65 -6.42
CA SER A 139 -15.37 6.95 -6.72
C SER A 139 -14.81 8.02 -5.80
N TRP A 140 -14.25 9.07 -6.38
CA TRP A 140 -13.83 10.29 -5.69
C TRP A 140 -14.99 11.29 -5.75
N ASN A 141 -15.57 11.59 -4.60
CA ASN A 141 -16.76 12.39 -4.51
C ASN A 141 -16.49 13.71 -3.80
N ILE A 142 -16.83 14.82 -4.41
CA ILE A 142 -16.79 16.12 -3.74
C ILE A 142 -18.02 16.30 -2.86
N LYS A 143 -17.80 16.81 -1.65
CA LYS A 143 -18.87 17.16 -0.70
C LYS A 143 -19.42 18.52 -1.10
N THR A 144 -20.63 18.56 -1.63
CA THR A 144 -21.37 19.80 -1.92
C THR A 144 -22.28 20.15 -0.73
N GLY A 145 -22.67 21.43 -0.60
CA GLY A 145 -23.54 21.87 0.49
C GLY A 145 -24.78 20.98 0.66
N ALA A 146 -25.37 21.00 1.87
CA ALA A 146 -26.54 20.20 2.26
C ALA A 146 -26.31 18.68 2.29
N GLY A 147 -25.06 18.21 2.56
CA GLY A 147 -24.75 16.79 2.72
C GLY A 147 -24.80 15.98 1.42
N LYS A 148 -24.92 16.62 0.26
CA LYS A 148 -24.86 15.96 -1.05
C LYS A 148 -23.42 15.68 -1.43
N SER A 149 -23.20 14.54 -2.08
CA SER A 149 -21.92 14.11 -2.62
C SER A 149 -22.05 13.89 -4.13
N THR A 150 -21.09 14.42 -4.89
CA THR A 150 -21.08 14.31 -6.35
C THR A 150 -19.82 13.60 -6.81
N PRO A 151 -19.91 12.48 -7.53
CA PRO A 151 -18.75 11.83 -8.12
C PRO A 151 -18.04 12.77 -9.09
N LEU A 152 -16.73 12.94 -8.92
CA LEU A 152 -15.91 13.83 -9.74
C LEU A 152 -14.89 13.06 -10.59
N ILE A 153 -14.26 12.06 -9.99
CA ILE A 153 -13.25 11.22 -10.63
C ILE A 153 -13.60 9.75 -10.35
N ARG A 154 -13.52 8.92 -11.37
CA ARG A 154 -13.52 7.46 -11.25
C ARG A 154 -12.08 6.98 -11.34
N GLU A 155 -11.64 6.25 -10.36
CA GLU A 155 -10.34 5.61 -10.32
C GLU A 155 -10.49 4.12 -10.58
N GLU A 156 -9.60 3.57 -11.40
CA GLU A 156 -9.37 2.14 -11.54
C GLU A 156 -7.95 1.82 -11.07
N THR A 157 -7.82 0.90 -10.14
CA THR A 157 -6.53 0.49 -9.60
C THR A 157 -6.38 -1.01 -9.67
N VAL A 158 -5.23 -1.47 -10.19
CA VAL A 158 -4.82 -2.87 -10.13
C VAL A 158 -3.56 -2.96 -9.29
N ILE A 159 -3.62 -3.72 -8.20
CA ILE A 159 -2.46 -4.06 -7.37
C ILE A 159 -2.13 -5.52 -7.62
N THR A 160 -0.95 -5.81 -8.17
CA THR A 160 -0.49 -7.17 -8.43
C THR A 160 0.67 -7.52 -7.52
N VAL A 161 0.48 -8.53 -6.68
CA VAL A 161 1.52 -9.08 -5.81
C VAL A 161 2.09 -10.32 -6.47
N CYS A 162 3.39 -10.33 -6.74
CA CYS A 162 4.12 -11.49 -7.24
C CYS A 162 4.66 -12.34 -6.10
N SER A 163 4.76 -13.65 -6.31
CA SER A 163 5.37 -14.56 -5.35
C SER A 163 6.79 -14.15 -5.02
N GLU A 164 7.15 -14.33 -3.77
CA GLU A 164 8.51 -14.12 -3.30
C GLU A 164 9.49 -14.99 -4.09
N ASN A 165 10.50 -14.35 -4.68
CA ASN A 165 11.53 -15.01 -5.45
C ASN A 165 12.89 -14.41 -5.11
N LYS A 166 13.92 -15.27 -4.92
CA LYS A 166 15.31 -14.85 -4.62
C LYS A 166 15.42 -13.81 -3.49
N LYS A 167 14.65 -13.97 -2.45
CA LYS A 167 14.56 -13.06 -1.30
C LYS A 167 14.03 -11.66 -1.65
N GLN A 168 13.18 -11.55 -2.66
CA GLN A 168 12.49 -10.29 -2.96
C GLN A 168 11.02 -10.53 -3.29
N ARG A 169 10.19 -9.52 -3.11
CA ARG A 169 8.80 -9.49 -3.54
C ARG A 169 8.53 -8.26 -4.36
N ILE A 170 7.83 -8.44 -5.49
CA ILE A 170 7.41 -7.37 -6.38
C ILE A 170 5.92 -7.12 -6.16
N ILE A 171 5.55 -5.83 -6.05
CA ILE A 171 4.17 -5.37 -5.98
C ILE A 171 4.00 -4.25 -7.01
N ASP A 172 3.17 -4.48 -8.02
CA ASP A 172 2.86 -3.51 -9.06
C ASP A 172 1.58 -2.74 -8.73
N PHE A 173 1.59 -1.45 -9.02
CA PHE A 173 0.44 -0.57 -8.97
C PHE A 173 0.20 0.00 -10.36
N ASP A 174 -1.00 -0.20 -10.90
CA ASP A 174 -1.47 0.38 -12.16
C ASP A 174 -2.74 1.17 -11.87
N ILE A 175 -2.65 2.50 -11.91
CA ILE A 175 -3.68 3.42 -11.46
C ILE A 175 -4.12 4.27 -12.63
N VAL A 176 -5.43 4.37 -12.86
CA VAL A 176 -6.01 5.22 -13.90
C VAL A 176 -7.09 6.11 -13.30
N LEU A 177 -6.96 7.42 -13.49
CA LEU A 177 -7.94 8.40 -13.05
C LEU A 177 -8.75 8.92 -14.25
N TYR A 178 -10.06 8.69 -14.27
CA TYR A 178 -10.97 9.16 -15.30
C TYR A 178 -11.80 10.33 -14.79
N PRO A 179 -11.74 11.49 -15.44
CA PRO A 179 -12.62 12.60 -15.09
C PRO A 179 -14.07 12.29 -15.47
N LEU A 180 -15.02 12.57 -14.59
CA LEU A 180 -16.45 12.41 -14.86
C LEU A 180 -17.09 13.68 -15.43
N PHE A 181 -16.38 14.80 -15.38
CA PHE A 181 -16.74 16.06 -15.98
C PHE A 181 -15.60 16.63 -16.83
N ASP A 182 -15.94 17.49 -17.77
CA ASP A 182 -14.94 18.26 -18.50
C ASP A 182 -14.24 19.27 -17.56
N SER A 183 -13.02 19.63 -17.91
CA SER A 183 -12.25 20.65 -17.19
C SER A 183 -11.91 20.29 -15.72
N ILE A 184 -11.73 19.01 -15.44
CA ILE A 184 -11.09 18.57 -14.19
C ILE A 184 -9.58 18.62 -14.35
N SER A 185 -8.89 19.17 -13.36
CA SER A 185 -7.44 19.14 -13.25
C SER A 185 -7.00 18.80 -11.83
N ILE A 186 -5.80 18.22 -11.73
CA ILE A 186 -5.14 17.89 -10.47
C ILE A 186 -3.78 18.57 -10.40
N GLY A 187 -3.40 19.02 -9.21
CA GLY A 187 -2.11 19.63 -8.94
C GLY A 187 -1.65 19.38 -7.51
N GLY A 188 -0.35 19.46 -7.29
CA GLY A 188 0.25 19.37 -5.97
C GLY A 188 -0.01 20.63 -5.14
N SER A 189 0.68 20.77 -4.00
CA SER A 189 0.57 21.97 -3.18
C SER A 189 0.98 23.22 -3.97
N ASP A 190 0.29 24.34 -3.70
CA ASP A 190 0.58 25.63 -4.35
C ASP A 190 1.76 26.36 -3.66
N ASP A 191 2.83 25.62 -3.46
CA ASP A 191 4.12 26.10 -2.93
C ASP A 191 5.28 25.47 -3.72
N VAL A 192 6.50 25.77 -3.32
CA VAL A 192 7.73 25.27 -3.98
C VAL A 192 7.93 23.76 -3.84
N LYS A 193 7.21 23.10 -2.93
CA LYS A 193 7.30 21.65 -2.71
C LYS A 193 6.47 20.89 -3.72
N GLY A 194 5.26 21.38 -4.03
CA GLY A 194 4.38 20.77 -5.02
C GLY A 194 3.88 19.38 -4.64
N TYR A 195 3.63 19.11 -3.35
CA TYR A 195 3.16 17.80 -2.87
C TYR A 195 1.95 17.29 -3.63
N GLY A 196 2.06 16.14 -4.23
CA GLY A 196 0.99 15.47 -4.98
C GLY A 196 1.52 14.28 -5.75
N GLY A 197 0.68 13.29 -5.98
CA GLY A 197 1.03 12.05 -6.67
C GLY A 197 1.05 10.83 -5.77
N PHE A 198 1.93 9.88 -6.05
CA PHE A 198 2.07 8.63 -5.30
C PHE A 198 2.88 8.84 -4.04
N CYS A 199 2.36 8.36 -2.92
CA CYS A 199 2.88 8.59 -1.58
C CYS A 199 3.09 7.30 -0.83
N MET A 200 4.17 7.22 -0.06
CA MET A 200 4.42 6.17 0.91
C MET A 200 4.70 6.78 2.28
N ARG A 201 3.78 6.58 3.21
CA ARG A 201 4.02 6.86 4.62
C ARG A 201 4.73 5.66 5.24
N LEU A 202 6.03 5.57 5.01
CA LEU A 202 6.88 4.58 5.67
C LEU A 202 7.10 4.97 7.14
N ARG A 203 7.34 3.97 7.99
CA ARG A 203 8.02 4.20 9.26
C ARG A 203 9.36 4.87 8.98
N LEU A 204 9.78 5.79 9.84
CA LEU A 204 10.99 6.56 9.68
C LEU A 204 11.99 6.26 10.81
N PRO A 205 12.66 5.09 10.82
CA PRO A 205 13.75 4.83 11.76
C PRO A 205 14.89 5.83 11.59
N ALA A 206 15.62 6.11 12.66
CA ALA A 206 16.69 7.10 12.63
C ALA A 206 17.81 6.79 11.63
N ASP A 207 17.97 5.50 11.27
CA ASP A 207 18.96 5.00 10.32
C ASP A 207 18.46 4.92 8.86
N ILE A 208 17.31 5.55 8.55
CA ILE A 208 16.78 5.52 7.19
C ILE A 208 17.72 6.19 6.18
N GLU A 209 17.99 5.48 5.10
CA GLU A 209 18.82 5.90 3.99
C GLU A 209 17.99 5.90 2.70
N PHE A 210 18.32 6.80 1.80
CA PHE A 210 17.74 6.92 0.47
C PHE A 210 18.82 6.66 -0.55
N VAL A 211 18.62 5.67 -1.43
CA VAL A 211 19.61 5.28 -2.44
C VAL A 211 18.97 5.29 -3.82
N SER A 212 19.59 5.95 -4.78
CA SER A 212 19.21 5.91 -6.17
C SER A 212 20.43 5.73 -7.05
N ASN A 213 20.38 4.81 -8.02
CA ASN A 213 21.51 4.47 -8.88
C ASN A 213 22.81 4.22 -8.07
N ASP A 214 22.71 3.41 -7.02
CA ASP A 214 23.80 3.05 -6.09
C ASP A 214 24.46 4.24 -5.38
N THR A 215 23.79 5.39 -5.35
CA THR A 215 24.28 6.62 -4.71
C THR A 215 23.34 7.03 -3.58
N LEU A 216 23.91 7.41 -2.44
CA LEU A 216 23.14 8.01 -1.34
C LEU A 216 22.55 9.36 -1.78
N VAL A 217 21.27 9.52 -1.52
CA VAL A 217 20.52 10.74 -1.83
C VAL A 217 20.21 11.48 -0.54
N THR A 218 20.66 12.74 -0.46
CA THR A 218 20.33 13.59 0.67
C THR A 218 18.96 14.25 0.47
N PRO A 219 18.02 14.10 1.42
CA PRO A 219 16.74 14.80 1.38
C PRO A 219 16.91 16.32 1.34
N SER A 220 15.97 17.00 0.68
CA SER A 220 15.87 18.45 0.64
C SER A 220 14.47 18.88 1.08
N GLU A 221 14.30 20.14 1.47
CA GLU A 221 12.97 20.69 1.76
C GLU A 221 12.07 20.72 0.53
N THR A 222 12.64 20.89 -0.65
CA THR A 222 11.95 20.89 -1.94
C THR A 222 12.11 19.55 -2.65
N ALA A 223 11.35 19.37 -3.73
CA ALA A 223 11.47 18.18 -4.58
C ALA A 223 12.83 18.14 -5.28
N ILE A 224 13.43 16.97 -5.33
CA ILE A 224 14.73 16.70 -5.94
C ILE A 224 14.60 15.72 -7.11
N ARG A 225 15.50 15.82 -8.09
CA ARG A 225 15.61 14.86 -9.19
C ARG A 225 16.63 13.80 -8.83
N ALA A 226 16.17 12.57 -8.64
CA ALA A 226 17.03 11.48 -8.19
C ALA A 226 16.79 10.17 -8.99
N GLY A 227 16.39 10.30 -10.27
CA GLY A 227 16.18 9.15 -11.13
C GLY A 227 14.80 8.49 -10.99
N LYS A 228 14.65 7.33 -11.63
CA LYS A 228 13.37 6.61 -11.74
C LYS A 228 13.10 5.66 -10.57
N SER A 229 14.08 5.42 -9.73
CA SER A 229 13.94 4.53 -8.58
C SER A 229 14.55 5.15 -7.34
N MET A 230 13.96 4.82 -6.20
CA MET A 230 14.45 5.19 -4.89
C MET A 230 14.34 3.98 -3.97
N ASP A 231 15.44 3.61 -3.37
CA ASP A 231 15.51 2.53 -2.39
C ASP A 231 15.57 3.13 -0.98
N PHE A 232 14.61 2.76 -0.16
CA PHE A 232 14.46 3.17 1.23
C PHE A 232 14.99 2.03 2.10
N ARG A 233 16.12 2.23 2.77
CA ARG A 233 16.82 1.22 3.57
C ARG A 233 16.81 1.60 5.04
N ALA A 234 16.32 0.72 5.91
CA ALA A 234 16.30 1.02 7.34
C ALA A 234 16.09 -0.25 8.18
N SER A 235 16.36 -0.11 9.49
CA SER A 235 15.99 -1.09 10.52
C SER A 235 14.54 -0.87 10.95
N PHE A 236 13.55 -1.19 10.09
CA PHE A 236 12.12 -0.92 10.34
C PHE A 236 11.58 -1.60 11.60
N ASP A 237 12.21 -2.65 12.07
CA ASP A 237 11.83 -3.40 13.28
C ASP A 237 12.60 -3.04 14.54
N GLY A 238 13.54 -2.12 14.41
CA GLY A 238 14.38 -1.67 15.50
C GLY A 238 15.88 -1.88 15.24
N PRO A 239 16.72 -1.13 15.95
CA PRO A 239 18.14 -0.96 15.63
C PRO A 239 19.01 -2.22 15.75
N SER A 240 18.49 -3.28 16.37
CA SER A 240 19.21 -4.54 16.57
C SER A 240 18.85 -5.61 15.52
N LEU A 241 17.95 -5.32 14.59
CA LEU A 241 17.47 -6.26 13.59
C LEU A 241 18.03 -5.93 12.19
N PRO A 242 18.09 -6.93 11.29
CA PRO A 242 18.56 -6.70 9.93
C PRO A 242 17.76 -5.59 9.23
N LYS A 243 18.45 -4.78 8.44
CA LYS A 243 17.80 -3.76 7.60
C LYS A 243 16.93 -4.42 6.53
N SER A 244 15.82 -3.80 6.25
CA SER A 244 14.98 -4.11 5.08
C SER A 244 15.05 -2.98 4.06
N GLY A 245 14.87 -3.31 2.79
CA GLY A 245 14.79 -2.36 1.69
C GLY A 245 13.41 -2.35 1.05
N VAL A 246 12.99 -1.15 0.66
CA VAL A 246 11.79 -0.91 -0.16
C VAL A 246 12.20 -0.06 -1.34
N THR A 247 12.40 -0.67 -2.51
CA THR A 247 12.68 0.11 -3.72
C THR A 247 11.36 0.46 -4.40
N LEU A 248 11.11 1.76 -4.59
CA LEU A 248 10.01 2.27 -5.40
C LEU A 248 10.54 2.65 -6.78
N ILE A 249 9.99 2.02 -7.80
CA ILE A 249 10.30 2.28 -9.21
C ILE A 249 9.10 2.92 -9.86
N THR A 250 9.33 3.99 -10.59
CA THR A 250 8.27 4.70 -11.29
C THR A 250 8.41 4.57 -12.80
N MET A 251 7.29 4.32 -13.49
CA MET A 251 7.24 4.34 -14.94
C MET A 251 6.97 5.78 -15.39
N PRO A 252 7.62 6.23 -16.48
CA PRO A 252 7.43 7.59 -16.96
C PRO A 252 5.95 7.87 -17.25
N ILE A 253 5.44 8.98 -16.73
CA ILE A 253 4.20 9.57 -17.17
C ILE A 253 4.51 10.40 -18.41
N GLU A 254 3.72 10.29 -19.49
CA GLU A 254 4.02 10.87 -20.81
C GLU A 254 4.48 12.35 -20.79
N LYS A 255 4.03 13.12 -19.81
CA LYS A 255 4.30 14.56 -19.69
C LYS A 255 5.36 14.91 -18.65
N ASP A 256 5.90 13.93 -17.93
CA ASP A 256 6.98 14.13 -16.95
C ASP A 256 8.02 13.01 -17.03
N PRO A 257 8.97 13.12 -17.96
CA PRO A 257 10.06 12.14 -18.09
C PRO A 257 11.07 12.24 -16.95
N GLN A 258 11.08 13.33 -16.19
CA GLN A 258 12.02 13.59 -15.10
C GLN A 258 11.28 13.65 -13.77
N GLN A 259 11.17 12.51 -13.14
CA GLN A 259 10.43 12.40 -11.90
C GLN A 259 11.17 13.06 -10.74
N SER A 260 10.40 13.80 -9.95
CA SER A 260 10.91 14.47 -8.76
C SER A 260 10.44 13.77 -7.50
N TRP A 261 11.28 13.78 -6.49
CA TRP A 261 11.06 13.11 -5.21
C TRP A 261 11.05 14.11 -4.08
N ILE A 262 10.06 14.02 -3.22
CA ILE A 262 10.13 14.59 -1.89
C ILE A 262 10.47 13.46 -0.94
N LEU A 263 11.60 13.58 -0.26
CA LEU A 263 12.12 12.61 0.70
C LEU A 263 12.12 13.23 2.09
N ARG A 264 11.73 12.45 3.09
CA ARG A 264 11.66 12.89 4.48
C ARG A 264 12.28 11.86 5.40
N LYS A 265 13.13 12.30 6.32
CA LYS A 265 13.92 11.42 7.19
C LYS A 265 13.35 11.29 8.60
N GLU A 266 12.70 12.32 9.12
CA GLU A 266 12.26 12.37 10.52
C GLU A 266 10.73 12.40 10.67
N THR A 267 10.07 13.15 9.80
CA THR A 267 8.61 13.34 9.83
C THR A 267 8.04 13.27 8.41
N SER A 268 6.71 13.24 8.27
CA SER A 268 6.03 13.23 6.98
C SER A 268 6.26 11.93 6.17
N MET A 269 6.36 11.96 4.86
CA MET A 269 6.31 10.77 4.00
C MET A 269 7.19 10.93 2.77
N GLN A 270 7.33 9.85 1.99
CA GLN A 270 8.00 9.84 0.70
C GLN A 270 6.98 10.07 -0.41
N ASN A 271 7.28 10.95 -1.36
CA ASN A 271 6.34 11.29 -2.43
C ASN A 271 7.04 11.34 -3.79
N ILE A 272 6.48 10.66 -4.77
CA ILE A 272 6.77 10.90 -6.18
C ILE A 272 5.89 12.03 -6.63
N VAL A 273 6.49 13.19 -6.85
CA VAL A 273 5.78 14.42 -7.18
C VAL A 273 5.28 14.37 -8.62
N TYR A 274 3.98 14.48 -8.79
CA TYR A 274 3.32 14.67 -10.08
C TYR A 274 1.97 15.39 -9.89
N PRO A 275 1.63 16.38 -10.67
CA PRO A 275 2.47 17.08 -11.66
C PRO A 275 3.35 18.15 -11.01
N GLY A 276 3.34 18.29 -9.69
CA GLY A 276 3.93 19.38 -8.95
C GLY A 276 2.95 20.55 -8.77
N ARG A 277 3.46 21.74 -8.56
CA ARG A 277 2.67 22.93 -8.25
C ARG A 277 1.63 23.29 -9.31
N THR A 278 1.99 23.13 -10.59
CA THR A 278 1.11 23.53 -11.69
C THR A 278 0.12 22.41 -12.04
N PRO A 279 -1.20 22.63 -11.89
CA PRO A 279 -2.17 21.61 -12.21
C PRO A 279 -2.15 21.21 -13.67
N VAL A 280 -2.42 19.90 -13.92
CA VAL A 280 -2.61 19.35 -15.27
C VAL A 280 -4.05 18.87 -15.46
N PRO A 281 -4.64 19.08 -16.66
CA PRO A 281 -5.98 18.58 -16.94
C PRO A 281 -5.99 17.06 -17.05
N LEU A 282 -7.02 16.43 -16.50
CA LEU A 282 -7.32 15.03 -16.74
C LEU A 282 -7.99 14.89 -18.11
N SER A 283 -7.43 14.04 -18.96
CA SER A 283 -8.05 13.74 -20.26
C SER A 283 -9.19 12.72 -20.08
N ARG A 284 -10.14 12.68 -21.01
CA ARG A 284 -11.20 11.65 -21.02
C ARG A 284 -10.66 10.23 -21.20
N ARG A 285 -9.42 10.06 -21.71
CA ARG A 285 -8.74 8.78 -21.81
C ARG A 285 -8.18 8.30 -20.48
N GLY A 286 -8.27 9.13 -19.44
CA GLY A 286 -7.69 8.92 -18.13
C GLY A 286 -6.22 9.35 -18.04
N LEU A 287 -5.77 9.55 -16.80
CA LEU A 287 -4.36 9.68 -16.43
C LEU A 287 -3.91 8.34 -15.87
N ARG A 288 -2.99 7.67 -16.55
CA ARG A 288 -2.43 6.39 -16.10
C ARG A 288 -1.08 6.58 -15.44
N MET A 289 -0.92 6.00 -14.27
CA MET A 289 0.29 6.01 -13.48
C MET A 289 0.65 4.58 -13.10
N LYS A 290 1.93 4.22 -13.22
CA LYS A 290 2.42 2.89 -12.88
C LYS A 290 3.62 2.98 -11.96
N TYR A 291 3.57 2.17 -10.92
CA TYR A 291 4.63 2.06 -9.92
C TYR A 291 4.89 0.61 -9.58
N GLN A 292 6.13 0.32 -9.20
CA GLN A 292 6.52 -1.01 -8.73
C GLN A 292 7.26 -0.87 -7.41
N LEU A 293 6.86 -1.63 -6.41
CA LEU A 293 7.61 -1.82 -5.17
C LEU A 293 8.39 -3.13 -5.25
N VAL A 294 9.64 -3.09 -4.83
CA VAL A 294 10.47 -4.26 -4.62
C VAL A 294 10.85 -4.29 -3.15
N LEU A 295 10.33 -5.28 -2.41
CA LEU A 295 10.70 -5.53 -1.03
C LEU A 295 11.87 -6.51 -1.02
N HIS A 296 12.93 -6.19 -0.28
CA HIS A 296 14.15 -7.01 -0.24
C HIS A 296 14.91 -6.85 1.09
N PRO A 297 15.74 -7.83 1.49
CA PRO A 297 16.68 -7.65 2.58
C PRO A 297 17.79 -6.69 2.16
N ILE A 298 18.47 -6.13 3.13
CA ILE A 298 19.76 -5.43 2.96
C ILE A 298 20.84 -6.34 3.56
N ASP A 299 21.75 -6.79 2.72
CA ASP A 299 22.89 -7.65 3.10
C ASP A 299 23.97 -6.85 3.85
#